data_a9b8854138e8b10b28ddaaab74b7b28b
#
_entry.id   a9b8854138e8b10b28ddaaab74b7b28b
#
_cell.length_a   1.000
_cell.length_b   1.000
_cell.length_c   1.000
_cell.angle_alpha   90.00
_cell.angle_beta   90.00
_cell.angle_gamma   90.00
#
_symmetry.space_group_name_H-M   'P 1'
#
loop_
_entity.id
_entity.type
_entity.pdbx_description
1 polymer ?
#
loop_
_entity_poly.entity_id
_entity_poly.type
_entity_poly.pdbx_seq_one_letter_code
_entity_poly.pdbx_strand_id
1 'polypeptide(L)'
;MLPYWFLFFFAAWRASTRLQPVQAPTIRWPDWWWVTFAVLVLMIGLRHQVGGDWIDYAEHITEAGYQSMAQAVGTGDPAYGFLNWLAARTDLGPYFVNTVCAVLFAWGLVVFCRTQPRPWLALVVAMPYLVTVVAMGYTRQGTAIGLAMVGLAALSDRRILRFVVFVALAAAFHKSAVILMPLAILAGTRQKLWTALWVGLSSVLFYGLLLQDSVDAFTVGYIEAQYQSQGAAIRVAMNAVPAVLFLCLRRRFVMPQEDRVFWTWMSLGALAFVGWLVVSPSSTAVGRVALYWIPLQLFVLSRLPSALGPRNRQNAFWVRAVVAYSAAGLFVWLFFATHA
;
A
#
# COMPACT_ATOMS: atom_id res chain seq x y z
N MET A 1 -19.31 10.90 -3.77
CA MET A 1 -18.17 11.56 -4.48
C MET A 1 -17.60 12.76 -3.73
N LEU A 2 -18.40 13.66 -3.15
CA LEU A 2 -17.91 14.87 -2.44
C LEU A 2 -16.84 14.60 -1.36
N PRO A 3 -16.95 13.58 -0.48
CA PRO A 3 -15.94 13.35 0.56
C PRO A 3 -14.53 13.06 0.02
N TYR A 4 -14.43 12.35 -1.11
CA TYR A 4 -13.15 12.05 -1.76
C TYR A 4 -12.46 13.30 -2.28
N TRP A 5 -13.23 14.19 -2.94
CA TRP A 5 -12.71 15.46 -3.42
C TRP A 5 -12.33 16.40 -2.29
N PHE A 6 -13.10 16.43 -1.20
CA PHE A 6 -12.79 17.25 -0.04
C PHE A 6 -11.41 16.89 0.55
N LEU A 7 -11.17 15.60 0.82
CA LEU A 7 -9.89 15.14 1.35
C LEU A 7 -8.75 15.36 0.36
N PHE A 8 -9.00 15.14 -0.95
CA PHE A 8 -8.03 15.42 -1.99
C PHE A 8 -7.64 16.90 -2.03
N PHE A 9 -8.61 17.80 -2.09
CA PHE A 9 -8.35 19.24 -2.14
C PHE A 9 -7.67 19.77 -0.88
N PHE A 10 -8.02 19.23 0.29
CA PHE A 10 -7.31 19.54 1.52
C PHE A 10 -5.83 19.17 1.43
N ALA A 11 -5.51 17.94 1.00
CA ALA A 11 -4.14 17.50 0.83
C ALA A 11 -3.40 18.32 -0.27
N ALA A 12 -4.06 18.62 -1.38
CA ALA A 12 -3.53 19.43 -2.48
C ALA A 12 -3.26 20.88 -2.05
N TRP A 13 -4.15 21.47 -1.28
CA TRP A 13 -3.94 22.80 -0.68
C TRP A 13 -2.70 22.80 0.22
N ARG A 14 -2.59 21.80 1.13
CA ARG A 14 -1.42 21.66 2.01
C ARG A 14 -0.13 21.42 1.21
N ALA A 15 -0.17 20.62 0.14
CA ALA A 15 0.97 20.40 -0.73
C ALA A 15 1.39 21.70 -1.46
N SER A 16 0.42 22.53 -1.85
CA SER A 16 0.65 23.80 -2.58
C SER A 16 1.13 24.93 -1.66
N THR A 17 0.79 24.90 -0.37
CA THR A 17 1.24 25.90 0.61
C THR A 17 2.56 25.52 1.28
N ARG A 18 2.90 24.21 1.33
CA ARG A 18 4.14 23.68 1.92
C ARG A 18 5.08 23.15 0.82
N LEU A 19 5.48 24.05 -0.06
CA LEU A 19 6.26 23.73 -1.27
C LEU A 19 7.72 23.36 -0.98
N GLN A 20 8.28 23.76 0.17
CA GLN A 20 9.67 23.43 0.51
C GLN A 20 9.78 21.97 0.95
N PRO A 21 10.84 21.27 0.48
CA PRO A 21 11.13 19.93 0.96
C PRO A 21 11.45 19.94 2.47
N VAL A 22 10.94 18.96 3.20
CA VAL A 22 11.30 18.75 4.61
C VAL A 22 12.64 18.02 4.65
N GLN A 23 13.61 18.56 5.40
CA GLN A 23 14.95 17.97 5.47
C GLN A 23 15.02 16.74 6.39
N ALA A 24 14.23 16.74 7.47
CA ALA A 24 14.12 15.59 8.36
C ALA A 24 12.67 15.46 8.88
N PRO A 25 12.12 14.24 8.97
CA PRO A 25 10.81 14.04 9.57
C PRO A 25 10.88 14.30 11.07
N THR A 26 9.95 15.11 11.60
CA THR A 26 9.80 15.31 13.04
C THR A 26 9.18 14.07 13.69
N ILE A 27 9.62 13.69 14.89
CA ILE A 27 9.08 12.52 15.62
C ILE A 27 7.60 12.75 15.97
N ARG A 28 7.26 13.96 16.40
CA ARG A 28 5.86 14.34 16.73
C ARG A 28 5.06 14.61 15.47
N TRP A 29 3.81 14.18 15.48
CA TRP A 29 2.87 14.52 14.43
C TRP A 29 2.34 15.94 14.68
N PRO A 30 2.49 16.87 13.71
CA PRO A 30 1.78 18.14 13.77
C PRO A 30 0.26 17.93 13.72
N ASP A 31 -0.51 18.84 14.28
CA ASP A 31 -1.97 18.72 14.46
C ASP A 31 -2.72 18.34 13.18
N TRP A 32 -2.34 18.91 12.04
CA TRP A 32 -2.95 18.59 10.75
C TRP A 32 -2.78 17.14 10.31
N TRP A 33 -1.74 16.44 10.78
CA TRP A 33 -1.58 15.01 10.49
C TRP A 33 -2.49 14.16 11.35
N TRP A 34 -2.78 14.58 12.59
CA TRP A 34 -3.79 13.93 13.42
C TRP A 34 -5.19 14.12 12.86
N VAL A 35 -5.51 15.33 12.38
CA VAL A 35 -6.79 15.61 11.69
C VAL A 35 -6.90 14.74 10.43
N THR A 36 -5.85 14.68 9.60
CA THR A 36 -5.84 13.85 8.40
C THR A 36 -6.02 12.37 8.73
N PHE A 37 -5.33 11.88 9.75
CA PHE A 37 -5.47 10.51 10.22
C PHE A 37 -6.91 10.22 10.65
N ALA A 38 -7.49 11.07 11.49
CA ALA A 38 -8.86 10.91 11.95
C ALA A 38 -9.89 10.92 10.79
N VAL A 39 -9.73 11.86 9.84
CA VAL A 39 -10.61 11.92 8.66
C VAL A 39 -10.49 10.66 7.79
N LEU A 40 -9.26 10.15 7.57
CA LEU A 40 -9.05 8.90 6.84
C LEU A 40 -9.71 7.72 7.57
N VAL A 41 -9.53 7.61 8.89
CA VAL A 41 -10.13 6.54 9.69
C VAL A 41 -11.65 6.58 9.62
N LEU A 42 -12.25 7.76 9.80
CA LEU A 42 -13.71 7.92 9.72
C LEU A 42 -14.25 7.60 8.32
N MET A 43 -13.60 8.12 7.28
CA MET A 43 -14.04 7.92 5.89
C MET A 43 -13.94 6.46 5.45
N ILE A 44 -12.86 5.77 5.82
CA ILE A 44 -12.63 4.37 5.44
C ILE A 44 -13.38 3.42 6.38
N GLY A 45 -13.36 3.68 7.69
CA GLY A 45 -13.93 2.80 8.71
C GLY A 45 -15.45 2.80 8.73
N LEU A 46 -16.04 3.98 8.55
CA LEU A 46 -17.51 4.14 8.60
C LEU A 46 -18.17 4.09 7.21
N ARG A 47 -17.45 3.64 6.17
CA ARG A 47 -18.07 3.45 4.85
C ARG A 47 -19.21 2.43 4.93
N HIS A 48 -20.26 2.67 4.16
CA HIS A 48 -21.42 1.79 4.07
C HIS A 48 -21.64 1.37 2.61
N GLN A 49 -21.67 0.06 2.36
CA GLN A 49 -21.90 -0.54 1.04
C GLN A 49 -20.98 0.03 -0.07
N VAL A 50 -19.74 0.36 0.27
CA VAL A 50 -18.72 0.83 -0.66
C VAL A 50 -17.66 -0.25 -0.88
N GLY A 51 -17.37 -0.53 -2.14
CA GLY A 51 -16.44 -1.56 -2.59
C GLY A 51 -17.14 -2.86 -2.98
N GLY A 52 -16.62 -3.53 -4.02
CA GLY A 52 -17.22 -4.75 -4.56
C GLY A 52 -17.31 -5.90 -3.57
N ASP A 53 -16.38 -5.97 -2.63
CA ASP A 53 -16.26 -7.05 -1.66
C ASP A 53 -17.08 -6.79 -0.36
N TRP A 54 -17.97 -5.77 -0.32
CA TRP A 54 -18.71 -5.41 0.90
C TRP A 54 -19.59 -6.53 1.42
N ILE A 55 -20.33 -7.19 0.52
CA ILE A 55 -21.29 -8.27 0.87
C ILE A 55 -20.50 -9.46 1.41
N ASP A 56 -19.42 -9.87 0.71
CA ASP A 56 -18.56 -10.97 1.12
C ASP A 56 -17.95 -10.73 2.51
N TYR A 57 -17.57 -9.49 2.82
CA TYR A 57 -17.05 -9.14 4.16
C TYR A 57 -18.11 -9.23 5.26
N ALA A 58 -19.38 -8.90 4.97
CA ALA A 58 -20.47 -9.08 5.92
C ALA A 58 -20.78 -10.57 6.15
N GLU A 59 -20.74 -11.38 5.10
CA GLU A 59 -20.90 -12.83 5.17
C GLU A 59 -19.81 -13.49 5.99
N HIS A 60 -18.53 -13.14 5.77
CA HIS A 60 -17.40 -13.65 6.57
C HIS A 60 -17.54 -13.37 8.08
N ILE A 61 -18.14 -12.23 8.48
CA ILE A 61 -18.41 -11.94 9.89
C ILE A 61 -19.52 -12.85 10.41
N THR A 62 -20.56 -13.08 9.63
CA THR A 62 -21.68 -13.98 10.00
C THR A 62 -21.15 -15.39 10.17
N GLU A 63 -20.38 -15.90 9.24
CA GLU A 63 -19.74 -17.22 9.33
C GLU A 63 -18.83 -17.36 10.55
N ALA A 64 -18.00 -16.34 10.83
CA ALA A 64 -17.11 -16.30 12.00
C ALA A 64 -17.88 -16.35 13.32
N GLY A 65 -19.15 -15.93 13.32
CA GLY A 65 -20.05 -16.04 14.48
C GLY A 65 -20.35 -17.47 14.89
N TYR A 66 -20.36 -18.39 13.95
CA TYR A 66 -20.60 -19.83 14.18
C TYR A 66 -19.30 -20.62 14.44
N GLN A 67 -18.14 -20.00 14.31
CA GLN A 67 -16.82 -20.63 14.45
C GLN A 67 -16.24 -20.43 15.86
N SER A 68 -15.41 -21.37 16.30
CA SER A 68 -14.49 -21.12 17.40
C SER A 68 -13.38 -20.14 16.96
N MET A 69 -12.74 -19.47 17.92
CA MET A 69 -11.63 -18.55 17.62
C MET A 69 -10.51 -19.27 16.84
N ALA A 70 -10.19 -20.52 17.22
CA ALA A 70 -9.15 -21.29 16.54
C ALA A 70 -9.50 -21.60 15.08
N GLN A 71 -10.77 -21.89 14.78
CA GLN A 71 -11.25 -22.10 13.41
C GLN A 71 -11.18 -20.80 12.61
N ALA A 72 -11.70 -19.69 13.13
CA ALA A 72 -11.69 -18.39 12.44
C ALA A 72 -10.27 -17.88 12.13
N VAL A 73 -9.31 -18.13 13.02
CA VAL A 73 -7.89 -17.79 12.81
C VAL A 73 -7.20 -18.77 11.85
N GLY A 74 -7.59 -20.05 11.86
CA GLY A 74 -7.00 -21.08 11.01
C GLY A 74 -7.47 -21.05 9.56
N THR A 75 -8.65 -20.47 9.28
CA THR A 75 -9.20 -20.37 7.92
C THR A 75 -8.86 -19.02 7.30
N GLY A 76 -7.96 -18.97 6.33
CA GLY A 76 -7.64 -17.75 5.59
C GLY A 76 -6.54 -16.88 6.20
N ASP A 77 -6.77 -15.58 6.30
CA ASP A 77 -5.82 -14.58 6.83
C ASP A 77 -6.01 -14.45 8.35
N PRO A 78 -5.04 -14.88 9.20
CA PRO A 78 -5.29 -15.12 10.63
C PRO A 78 -5.70 -13.87 11.42
N ALA A 79 -5.08 -12.71 11.19
CA ALA A 79 -5.44 -11.48 11.89
C ALA A 79 -6.81 -10.96 11.44
N TYR A 80 -7.15 -11.12 10.16
CA TYR A 80 -8.45 -10.72 9.65
C TYR A 80 -9.55 -11.68 10.14
N GLY A 81 -9.30 -13.00 10.17
CA GLY A 81 -10.21 -14.00 10.75
C GLY A 81 -10.49 -13.73 12.23
N PHE A 82 -9.45 -13.37 13.01
CA PHE A 82 -9.62 -12.96 14.40
C PHE A 82 -10.51 -11.71 14.54
N LEU A 83 -10.33 -10.70 13.68
CA LEU A 83 -11.17 -9.50 13.71
C LEU A 83 -12.61 -9.80 13.37
N ASN A 84 -12.88 -10.67 12.39
CA ASN A 84 -14.23 -11.10 12.03
C ASN A 84 -14.89 -11.86 13.20
N TRP A 85 -14.13 -12.76 13.84
CA TRP A 85 -14.60 -13.50 15.01
C TRP A 85 -14.96 -12.57 16.18
N LEU A 86 -14.17 -11.51 16.40
CA LEU A 86 -14.45 -10.51 17.42
C LEU A 86 -15.65 -9.64 17.03
N ALA A 87 -15.72 -9.20 15.76
CA ALA A 87 -16.82 -8.38 15.24
C ALA A 87 -18.18 -9.08 15.34
N ALA A 88 -18.22 -10.39 15.09
CA ALA A 88 -19.43 -11.21 15.24
C ALA A 88 -19.99 -11.26 16.67
N ARG A 89 -19.22 -10.80 17.66
CA ARG A 89 -19.60 -10.74 19.08
C ARG A 89 -19.90 -9.30 19.53
N THR A 90 -19.96 -8.39 18.59
CA THR A 90 -20.29 -6.97 18.80
C THR A 90 -21.46 -6.59 17.91
N ASP A 91 -22.25 -5.59 18.31
CA ASP A 91 -23.35 -5.06 17.48
C ASP A 91 -22.85 -4.16 16.34
N LEU A 92 -21.53 -3.98 16.21
CA LEU A 92 -20.92 -3.09 15.21
C LEU A 92 -20.67 -3.76 13.85
N GLY A 93 -20.59 -5.11 13.81
CA GLY A 93 -20.43 -5.89 12.58
C GLY A 93 -19.29 -5.38 11.68
N PRO A 94 -19.54 -5.15 10.37
CA PRO A 94 -18.52 -4.72 9.42
C PRO A 94 -17.84 -3.40 9.77
N TYR A 95 -18.52 -2.50 10.47
CA TYR A 95 -17.92 -1.22 10.87
C TYR A 95 -16.79 -1.37 11.87
N PHE A 96 -16.87 -2.38 12.77
CA PHE A 96 -15.78 -2.69 13.69
C PHE A 96 -14.53 -3.10 12.91
N VAL A 97 -14.65 -4.09 12.02
CA VAL A 97 -13.52 -4.58 11.21
C VAL A 97 -12.94 -3.47 10.35
N ASN A 98 -13.81 -2.74 9.64
CA ASN A 98 -13.39 -1.65 8.76
C ASN A 98 -12.68 -0.53 9.52
N THR A 99 -13.14 -0.17 10.74
CA THR A 99 -12.51 0.88 11.54
C THR A 99 -11.14 0.45 12.03
N VAL A 100 -10.98 -0.78 12.55
CA VAL A 100 -9.67 -1.29 12.96
C VAL A 100 -8.70 -1.34 11.78
N CYS A 101 -9.14 -1.85 10.64
CA CYS A 101 -8.37 -1.89 9.41
C CYS A 101 -8.01 -0.48 8.91
N ALA A 102 -8.95 0.47 9.00
CA ALA A 102 -8.72 1.87 8.63
C ALA A 102 -7.67 2.55 9.51
N VAL A 103 -7.68 2.28 10.82
CA VAL A 103 -6.67 2.78 11.77
C VAL A 103 -5.28 2.30 11.36
N LEU A 104 -5.12 1.00 11.09
CA LEU A 104 -3.84 0.41 10.69
C LEU A 104 -3.36 0.93 9.33
N PHE A 105 -4.26 1.02 8.36
CA PHE A 105 -3.96 1.57 7.04
C PHE A 105 -3.56 3.03 7.10
N ALA A 106 -4.40 3.88 7.72
CA ALA A 106 -4.17 5.33 7.80
C ALA A 106 -2.89 5.66 8.57
N TRP A 107 -2.61 4.92 9.65
CA TRP A 107 -1.35 5.04 10.37
C TRP A 107 -0.16 4.76 9.47
N GLY A 108 -0.16 3.64 8.75
CA GLY A 108 0.91 3.27 7.84
C GLY A 108 1.10 4.28 6.71
N LEU A 109 0.00 4.74 6.11
CA LEU A 109 0.03 5.77 5.07
C LEU A 109 0.65 7.08 5.58
N VAL A 110 0.21 7.57 6.74
CA VAL A 110 0.73 8.81 7.35
C VAL A 110 2.21 8.66 7.68
N VAL A 111 2.62 7.55 8.31
CA VAL A 111 4.03 7.27 8.60
C VAL A 111 4.86 7.32 7.33
N PHE A 112 4.45 6.60 6.28
CA PHE A 112 5.20 6.56 5.02
C PHE A 112 5.22 7.92 4.31
N CYS A 113 4.10 8.63 4.21
CA CYS A 113 4.06 9.95 3.60
C CYS A 113 5.02 10.91 4.30
N ARG A 114 5.10 10.86 5.63
CA ARG A 114 5.96 11.74 6.42
C ARG A 114 7.45 11.47 6.29
N THR A 115 7.85 10.29 5.82
CA THR A 115 9.26 10.03 5.45
C THR A 115 9.64 10.64 4.10
N GLN A 116 8.67 11.13 3.33
CA GLN A 116 8.93 11.73 2.03
C GLN A 116 9.32 13.22 2.15
N PRO A 117 10.17 13.76 1.25
CA PRO A 117 10.58 15.17 1.32
C PRO A 117 9.41 16.15 1.11
N ARG A 118 8.33 15.72 0.47
CA ARG A 118 7.08 16.47 0.35
C ARG A 118 5.91 15.62 0.83
N PRO A 119 5.70 15.55 2.16
CA PRO A 119 4.74 14.60 2.75
C PRO A 119 3.31 14.77 2.23
N TRP A 120 2.86 16.01 2.11
CA TRP A 120 1.51 16.31 1.61
C TRP A 120 1.34 15.95 0.13
N LEU A 121 2.39 16.09 -0.66
CA LEU A 121 2.36 15.68 -2.07
C LEU A 121 2.30 14.15 -2.18
N ALA A 122 3.01 13.42 -1.31
CA ALA A 122 2.88 11.96 -1.23
C ALA A 122 1.45 11.54 -0.89
N LEU A 123 0.79 12.25 0.05
CA LEU A 123 -0.62 12.00 0.38
C LEU A 123 -1.54 12.28 -0.82
N VAL A 124 -1.33 13.39 -1.55
CA VAL A 124 -2.08 13.69 -2.79
C VAL A 124 -1.99 12.54 -3.80
N VAL A 125 -0.79 11.99 -3.99
CA VAL A 125 -0.56 10.85 -4.90
C VAL A 125 -1.26 9.58 -4.41
N ALA A 126 -1.39 9.37 -3.09
CA ALA A 126 -2.06 8.22 -2.53
C ALA A 126 -3.59 8.26 -2.73
N MET A 127 -4.18 9.46 -2.81
CA MET A 127 -5.64 9.65 -2.81
C MET A 127 -6.38 8.93 -3.95
N PRO A 128 -5.97 9.04 -5.22
CA PRO A 128 -6.78 8.54 -6.35
C PRO A 128 -7.03 7.05 -6.31
N TYR A 129 -6.04 6.27 -5.89
CA TYR A 129 -6.12 4.83 -5.99
C TYR A 129 -5.92 4.13 -4.64
N LEU A 130 -4.83 4.43 -3.93
CA LEU A 130 -4.51 3.72 -2.69
C LEU A 130 -5.58 3.97 -1.59
N VAL A 131 -6.06 5.20 -1.46
CA VAL A 131 -7.12 5.54 -0.50
C VAL A 131 -8.49 5.21 -1.06
N THR A 132 -8.84 5.76 -2.25
CA THR A 132 -10.21 5.69 -2.78
C THR A 132 -10.59 4.29 -3.26
N VAL A 133 -9.63 3.51 -3.78
CA VAL A 133 -9.91 2.18 -4.33
C VAL A 133 -9.47 1.08 -3.36
N VAL A 134 -8.19 1.09 -3.01
CA VAL A 134 -7.61 -0.05 -2.26
C VAL A 134 -8.11 -0.05 -0.81
N ALA A 135 -8.03 1.07 -0.11
CA ALA A 135 -8.46 1.12 1.29
C ALA A 135 -9.99 1.05 1.44
N MET A 136 -10.74 1.56 0.44
CA MET A 136 -12.20 1.51 0.47
C MET A 136 -12.77 0.20 -0.08
N GLY A 137 -12.10 -0.46 -1.03
CA GLY A 137 -12.60 -1.67 -1.70
C GLY A 137 -11.99 -2.96 -1.16
N TYR A 138 -10.71 -2.97 -0.83
CA TYR A 138 -9.95 -4.18 -0.46
C TYR A 138 -9.45 -4.11 0.98
N THR A 139 -10.35 -4.27 1.96
CA THR A 139 -10.05 -4.06 3.40
C THR A 139 -8.80 -4.80 3.86
N ARG A 140 -8.72 -6.11 3.60
CA ARG A 140 -7.58 -6.95 3.99
C ARG A 140 -6.28 -6.48 3.37
N GLN A 141 -6.28 -6.31 2.06
CA GLN A 141 -5.08 -5.92 1.31
C GLN A 141 -4.68 -4.48 1.60
N GLY A 142 -5.65 -3.56 1.76
CA GLY A 142 -5.38 -2.19 2.16
C GLY A 142 -4.64 -2.11 3.49
N THR A 143 -5.12 -2.85 4.50
CA THR A 143 -4.48 -2.96 5.82
C THR A 143 -3.06 -3.51 5.70
N ALA A 144 -2.88 -4.58 4.93
CA ALA A 144 -1.57 -5.18 4.69
C ALA A 144 -0.60 -4.19 4.02
N ILE A 145 -1.05 -3.41 3.04
CA ILE A 145 -0.23 -2.36 2.41
C ILE A 145 0.09 -1.24 3.40
N GLY A 146 -0.85 -0.85 4.27
CA GLY A 146 -0.61 0.11 5.34
C GLY A 146 0.53 -0.33 6.26
N LEU A 147 0.47 -1.55 6.78
CA LEU A 147 1.52 -2.13 7.61
C LEU A 147 2.85 -2.27 6.85
N ALA A 148 2.81 -2.71 5.60
CA ALA A 148 3.99 -2.79 4.74
C ALA A 148 4.66 -1.42 4.55
N MET A 149 3.89 -0.34 4.43
CA MET A 149 4.44 1.03 4.35
C MET A 149 5.19 1.44 5.62
N VAL A 150 4.76 1.01 6.82
CA VAL A 150 5.54 1.20 8.05
C VAL A 150 6.84 0.42 7.99
N GLY A 151 6.80 -0.82 7.48
CA GLY A 151 7.99 -1.62 7.23
C GLY A 151 8.96 -0.93 6.27
N LEU A 152 8.48 -0.43 5.15
CA LEU A 152 9.29 0.30 4.17
C LEU A 152 9.90 1.59 4.75
N ALA A 153 9.15 2.31 5.59
CA ALA A 153 9.70 3.46 6.31
C ALA A 153 10.82 3.05 7.28
N ALA A 154 10.66 1.94 8.00
CA ALA A 154 11.69 1.40 8.88
C ALA A 154 12.94 0.93 8.10
N LEU A 155 12.76 0.46 6.88
CA LEU A 155 13.85 0.03 6.02
C LEU A 155 14.74 1.21 5.57
N SER A 156 14.15 2.38 5.34
CA SER A 156 14.91 3.62 5.09
C SER A 156 15.81 4.00 6.28
N ASP A 157 15.40 3.65 7.51
CA ASP A 157 16.18 3.82 8.74
C ASP A 157 17.13 2.64 9.03
N ARG A 158 17.31 1.70 8.09
CA ARG A 158 18.13 0.47 8.24
C ARG A 158 17.65 -0.48 9.35
N ARG A 159 16.38 -0.40 9.75
CA ARG A 159 15.81 -1.24 10.80
C ARG A 159 15.16 -2.49 10.20
N ILE A 160 16.00 -3.43 9.72
CA ILE A 160 15.56 -4.64 9.01
C ILE A 160 14.59 -5.47 9.84
N LEU A 161 14.87 -5.68 11.12
CA LEU A 161 13.97 -6.45 12.00
C LEU A 161 12.57 -5.83 12.06
N ARG A 162 12.48 -4.49 12.14
CA ARG A 162 11.19 -3.79 12.08
C ARG A 162 10.48 -4.03 10.76
N PHE A 163 11.19 -3.97 9.64
CA PHE A 163 10.61 -4.29 8.34
C PHE A 163 10.04 -5.70 8.34
N VAL A 164 10.81 -6.71 8.75
CA VAL A 164 10.36 -8.11 8.80
C VAL A 164 9.12 -8.26 9.68
N VAL A 165 9.10 -7.66 10.88
CA VAL A 165 7.93 -7.69 11.78
C VAL A 165 6.70 -7.07 11.12
N PHE A 166 6.83 -5.91 10.47
CA PHE A 166 5.68 -5.26 9.82
C PHE A 166 5.20 -6.00 8.58
N VAL A 167 6.08 -6.63 7.81
CA VAL A 167 5.68 -7.49 6.69
C VAL A 167 5.00 -8.77 7.21
N ALA A 168 5.46 -9.33 8.32
CA ALA A 168 4.79 -10.44 8.98
C ALA A 168 3.37 -10.08 9.46
N LEU A 169 3.23 -8.92 10.11
CA LEU A 169 1.92 -8.41 10.50
C LEU A 169 1.03 -8.13 9.27
N ALA A 170 1.60 -7.58 8.20
CA ALA A 170 0.88 -7.39 6.94
C ALA A 170 0.39 -8.73 6.35
N ALA A 171 1.23 -9.77 6.38
CA ALA A 171 0.89 -11.10 5.92
C ALA A 171 -0.21 -11.77 6.75
N ALA A 172 -0.32 -11.44 8.03
CA ALA A 172 -1.42 -11.90 8.88
C ALA A 172 -2.78 -11.29 8.49
N PHE A 173 -2.81 -10.12 7.83
CA PHE A 173 -4.01 -9.51 7.25
C PHE A 173 -4.22 -9.91 5.79
N HIS A 174 -3.14 -10.16 5.05
CA HIS A 174 -3.22 -10.64 3.66
C HIS A 174 -1.93 -11.33 3.26
N LYS A 175 -1.99 -12.64 3.15
CA LYS A 175 -0.86 -13.55 2.97
C LYS A 175 0.09 -13.15 1.83
N SER A 176 -0.41 -12.58 0.74
CA SER A 176 0.42 -12.14 -0.39
C SER A 176 1.44 -11.03 -0.04
N ALA A 177 1.33 -10.38 1.14
CA ALA A 177 2.33 -9.40 1.60
C ALA A 177 3.74 -10.00 1.79
N VAL A 178 3.85 -11.32 1.96
CA VAL A 178 5.14 -12.04 2.06
C VAL A 178 6.05 -11.75 0.86
N ILE A 179 5.49 -11.43 -0.31
CA ILE A 179 6.27 -11.07 -1.51
C ILE A 179 7.23 -9.89 -1.29
N LEU A 180 6.99 -9.08 -0.26
CA LEU A 180 7.89 -7.98 0.10
C LEU A 180 9.13 -8.43 0.89
N MET A 181 9.13 -9.65 1.47
CA MET A 181 10.24 -10.13 2.31
C MET A 181 11.61 -10.06 1.63
N PRO A 182 11.77 -10.49 0.35
CA PRO A 182 13.06 -10.41 -0.33
C PRO A 182 13.64 -9.00 -0.41
N LEU A 183 12.82 -7.95 -0.33
CA LEU A 183 13.28 -6.56 -0.36
C LEU A 183 14.19 -6.20 0.83
N ALA A 184 14.08 -6.92 1.95
CA ALA A 184 14.97 -6.74 3.10
C ALA A 184 16.45 -7.01 2.75
N ILE A 185 16.71 -7.95 1.83
CA ILE A 185 18.09 -8.28 1.37
C ILE A 185 18.69 -7.10 0.60
N LEU A 186 17.84 -6.38 -0.15
CA LEU A 186 18.23 -5.27 -1.01
C LEU A 186 18.52 -3.98 -0.22
N ALA A 187 18.08 -3.89 1.03
CA ALA A 187 18.26 -2.71 1.88
C ALA A 187 19.68 -2.48 2.37
N GLY A 188 20.63 -3.31 1.91
CA GLY A 188 22.05 -3.04 1.96
C GLY A 188 22.67 -2.93 3.34
N THR A 189 22.75 -4.03 4.08
CA THR A 189 23.67 -4.14 5.21
C THR A 189 25.04 -4.61 4.72
N ARG A 190 26.11 -4.29 5.47
CA ARG A 190 27.46 -4.83 5.22
C ARG A 190 27.48 -6.37 5.29
N GLN A 191 26.54 -6.96 6.00
CA GLN A 191 26.40 -8.42 6.21
C GLN A 191 25.29 -9.01 5.34
N LYS A 192 25.38 -8.87 4.02
CA LYS A 192 24.38 -9.34 3.06
C LYS A 192 24.04 -10.83 3.21
N LEU A 193 25.02 -11.67 3.50
CA LEU A 193 24.81 -13.11 3.71
C LEU A 193 23.94 -13.40 4.93
N TRP A 194 24.21 -12.74 6.07
CA TRP A 194 23.38 -12.90 7.27
C TRP A 194 21.97 -12.39 7.05
N THR A 195 21.81 -11.25 6.37
CA THR A 195 20.50 -10.72 6.01
C THR A 195 19.76 -11.68 5.07
N ALA A 196 20.45 -12.23 4.07
CA ALA A 196 19.86 -13.20 3.15
C ALA A 196 19.43 -14.49 3.87
N LEU A 197 20.25 -15.01 4.82
CA LEU A 197 19.91 -16.18 5.62
C LEU A 197 18.66 -15.93 6.50
N TRP A 198 18.63 -14.81 7.22
CA TRP A 198 17.48 -14.48 8.08
C TRP A 198 16.20 -14.23 7.28
N VAL A 199 16.31 -13.52 6.16
CA VAL A 199 15.17 -13.27 5.28
C VAL A 199 14.72 -14.56 4.59
N GLY A 200 15.67 -15.39 4.15
CA GLY A 200 15.37 -16.70 3.59
C GLY A 200 14.67 -17.60 4.60
N LEU A 201 15.21 -17.72 5.81
CA LEU A 201 14.61 -18.50 6.89
C LEU A 201 13.21 -17.97 7.27
N SER A 202 13.07 -16.66 7.42
CA SER A 202 11.77 -16.04 7.69
C SER A 202 10.78 -16.31 6.56
N SER A 203 11.20 -16.21 5.30
CA SER A 203 10.34 -16.48 4.14
C SER A 203 9.88 -17.92 4.09
N VAL A 204 10.76 -18.90 4.38
CA VAL A 204 10.42 -20.32 4.47
C VAL A 204 9.47 -20.57 5.64
N LEU A 205 9.74 -19.99 6.80
CA LEU A 205 8.86 -20.11 7.96
C LEU A 205 7.46 -19.54 7.67
N PHE A 206 7.38 -18.35 7.08
CA PHE A 206 6.11 -17.74 6.68
C PHE A 206 5.38 -18.52 5.60
N TYR A 207 6.13 -19.09 4.64
CA TYR A 207 5.56 -19.99 3.64
C TYR A 207 4.90 -21.19 4.32
N GLY A 208 5.62 -21.89 5.19
CA GLY A 208 5.10 -23.07 5.90
C GLY A 208 3.92 -22.74 6.83
N LEU A 209 3.96 -21.59 7.53
CA LEU A 209 2.92 -21.23 8.50
C LEU A 209 1.67 -20.57 7.88
N LEU A 210 1.81 -19.85 6.78
CA LEU A 210 0.75 -19.00 6.25
C LEU A 210 0.32 -19.32 4.82
N LEU A 211 1.18 -19.92 4.01
CA LEU A 211 0.96 -20.07 2.57
C LEU A 211 0.75 -21.53 2.14
N GLN A 212 1.24 -22.51 2.90
CA GLN A 212 1.22 -23.91 2.47
C GLN A 212 -0.20 -24.37 2.09
N ASP A 213 -1.19 -24.13 2.97
CA ASP A 213 -2.60 -24.48 2.71
C ASP A 213 -3.31 -23.54 1.72
N SER A 214 -2.66 -22.42 1.38
CA SER A 214 -3.27 -21.38 0.55
C SER A 214 -2.73 -21.36 -0.88
N VAL A 215 -1.61 -22.06 -1.15
CA VAL A 215 -1.04 -22.17 -2.49
C VAL A 215 -2.00 -22.93 -3.39
N ASP A 216 -2.57 -24.01 -2.91
CA ASP A 216 -3.55 -24.80 -3.67
C ASP A 216 -4.82 -24.00 -3.93
N ALA A 217 -5.35 -23.32 -2.90
CA ALA A 217 -6.51 -22.43 -3.05
C ALA A 217 -6.23 -21.23 -3.97
N PHE A 218 -5.01 -20.67 -3.93
CA PHE A 218 -4.59 -19.60 -4.81
C PHE A 218 -4.42 -20.10 -6.26
N THR A 219 -3.84 -21.28 -6.42
CA THR A 219 -3.64 -21.91 -7.73
C THR A 219 -5.00 -22.23 -8.37
N VAL A 220 -5.86 -22.94 -7.67
CA VAL A 220 -7.21 -23.26 -8.15
C VAL A 220 -8.06 -21.99 -8.31
N GLY A 221 -8.08 -21.11 -7.31
CA GLY A 221 -8.95 -19.93 -7.30
C GLY A 221 -8.54 -18.80 -8.26
N TYR A 222 -7.25 -18.67 -8.60
CA TYR A 222 -6.77 -17.55 -9.44
C TYR A 222 -6.07 -17.98 -10.71
N ILE A 223 -5.30 -19.07 -10.67
CA ILE A 223 -4.51 -19.51 -11.83
C ILE A 223 -5.35 -20.43 -12.71
N GLU A 224 -5.95 -21.47 -12.15
CA GLU A 224 -6.78 -22.41 -12.88
C GLU A 224 -8.11 -21.81 -13.33
N ALA A 225 -8.75 -20.98 -12.49
CA ALA A 225 -9.98 -20.27 -12.83
C ALA A 225 -9.76 -19.14 -13.86
N GLN A 226 -8.50 -18.82 -14.23
CA GLN A 226 -8.12 -17.81 -15.23
C GLN A 226 -8.85 -16.48 -15.09
N TYR A 227 -9.06 -16.00 -13.84
CA TYR A 227 -9.76 -14.75 -13.60
C TYR A 227 -9.08 -13.57 -14.28
N GLN A 228 -9.81 -12.92 -15.19
CA GLN A 228 -9.35 -11.73 -15.90
C GLN A 228 -9.94 -10.47 -15.25
N SER A 229 -9.08 -9.52 -14.89
CA SER A 229 -9.49 -8.23 -14.35
C SER A 229 -9.20 -7.12 -15.36
N GLN A 230 -10.24 -6.41 -15.78
CA GLN A 230 -10.08 -5.23 -16.65
C GLN A 230 -9.17 -4.15 -16.04
N GLY A 231 -9.09 -4.06 -14.70
CA GLY A 231 -8.25 -3.12 -13.99
C GLY A 231 -6.79 -3.55 -13.78
N ALA A 232 -6.40 -4.79 -14.13
CA ALA A 232 -5.04 -5.30 -13.87
C ALA A 232 -3.97 -4.51 -14.62
N ALA A 233 -4.19 -4.20 -15.88
CA ALA A 233 -3.28 -3.39 -16.70
C ALA A 233 -3.07 -1.99 -16.10
N ILE A 234 -4.14 -1.37 -15.62
CA ILE A 234 -4.07 -0.05 -14.96
C ILE A 234 -3.21 -0.14 -13.70
N ARG A 235 -3.42 -1.15 -12.84
CA ARG A 235 -2.65 -1.35 -11.59
C ARG A 235 -1.16 -1.54 -11.88
N VAL A 236 -0.82 -2.32 -12.90
CA VAL A 236 0.56 -2.53 -13.32
C VAL A 236 1.15 -1.24 -13.91
N ALA A 237 0.43 -0.55 -14.81
CA ALA A 237 0.88 0.69 -15.42
C ALA A 237 1.11 1.80 -14.39
N MET A 238 0.26 1.90 -13.37
CA MET A 238 0.41 2.86 -12.26
C MET A 238 1.74 2.70 -11.52
N ASN A 239 2.32 1.51 -11.48
CA ASN A 239 3.64 1.25 -10.89
C ASN A 239 4.76 1.34 -11.92
N ALA A 240 4.52 0.91 -13.16
CA ALA A 240 5.50 0.93 -14.25
C ALA A 240 5.89 2.36 -14.66
N VAL A 241 4.93 3.29 -14.74
CA VAL A 241 5.21 4.69 -15.12
C VAL A 241 6.17 5.36 -14.12
N PRO A 242 5.92 5.38 -12.79
CA PRO A 242 6.88 5.90 -11.82
C PRO A 242 8.22 5.14 -11.85
N ALA A 243 8.21 3.82 -12.10
CA ALA A 243 9.45 3.05 -12.22
C ALA A 243 10.33 3.54 -13.37
N VAL A 244 9.75 3.74 -14.56
CA VAL A 244 10.47 4.29 -15.72
C VAL A 244 10.98 5.70 -15.41
N LEU A 245 10.13 6.58 -14.84
CA LEU A 245 10.55 7.93 -14.45
C LEU A 245 11.73 7.90 -13.48
N PHE A 246 11.70 7.03 -12.47
CA PHE A 246 12.80 6.89 -11.53
C PHE A 246 14.08 6.40 -12.20
N LEU A 247 14.01 5.34 -13.02
CA LEU A 247 15.18 4.76 -13.69
C LEU A 247 15.83 5.76 -14.66
N CYS A 248 15.03 6.48 -15.43
CA CYS A 248 15.52 7.52 -16.36
C CYS A 248 16.16 8.72 -15.62
N LEU A 249 15.58 9.11 -14.51
CA LEU A 249 15.98 10.28 -13.75
C LEU A 249 16.78 9.97 -12.48
N ARG A 250 17.17 8.72 -12.23
CA ARG A 250 17.73 8.25 -10.94
C ARG A 250 18.93 9.04 -10.44
N ARG A 251 19.74 9.61 -11.34
CA ARG A 251 20.90 10.46 -11.01
C ARG A 251 20.48 11.83 -10.48
N ARG A 252 19.25 12.29 -10.80
CA ARG A 252 18.70 13.58 -10.34
C ARG A 252 18.02 13.49 -8.98
N PHE A 253 17.65 12.28 -8.53
CA PHE A 253 17.08 12.06 -7.20
C PHE A 253 18.16 12.14 -6.14
N VAL A 254 18.02 13.07 -5.19
CA VAL A 254 18.97 13.24 -4.07
C VAL A 254 18.59 12.27 -2.97
N MET A 255 19.43 11.26 -2.76
CA MET A 255 19.25 10.22 -1.75
C MET A 255 20.56 9.47 -1.49
N PRO A 256 20.70 8.78 -0.34
CA PRO A 256 21.81 7.86 -0.09
C PRO A 256 21.93 6.78 -1.18
N GLN A 257 23.15 6.27 -1.38
CA GLN A 257 23.40 5.27 -2.42
C GLN A 257 22.60 3.98 -2.19
N GLU A 258 22.47 3.57 -0.94
CA GLU A 258 21.74 2.36 -0.60
C GLU A 258 20.24 2.49 -0.89
N ASP A 259 19.64 3.65 -0.60
CA ASP A 259 18.24 3.91 -0.95
C ASP A 259 18.05 3.91 -2.46
N ARG A 260 19.05 4.43 -3.21
CA ARG A 260 19.04 4.40 -4.67
C ARG A 260 19.04 2.96 -5.19
N VAL A 261 19.85 2.08 -4.60
CA VAL A 261 19.89 0.65 -4.95
C VAL A 261 18.52 0.01 -4.67
N PHE A 262 18.00 0.23 -3.46
CA PHE A 262 16.69 -0.30 -3.06
C PHE A 262 15.58 0.12 -4.03
N TRP A 263 15.42 1.42 -4.29
CA TRP A 263 14.37 1.92 -5.18
C TRP A 263 14.60 1.58 -6.66
N THR A 264 15.85 1.30 -7.06
CA THR A 264 16.15 0.72 -8.38
C THR A 264 15.56 -0.68 -8.50
N TRP A 265 15.78 -1.54 -7.50
CA TRP A 265 15.19 -2.87 -7.49
C TRP A 265 13.67 -2.86 -7.39
N MET A 266 13.11 -1.96 -6.58
CA MET A 266 11.66 -1.75 -6.56
C MET A 266 11.13 -1.37 -7.95
N SER A 267 11.84 -0.51 -8.67
CA SER A 267 11.44 -0.09 -10.02
C SER A 267 11.57 -1.24 -11.03
N LEU A 268 12.64 -2.04 -10.96
CA LEU A 268 12.78 -3.23 -11.80
C LEU A 268 11.69 -4.27 -11.51
N GLY A 269 11.34 -4.47 -10.24
CA GLY A 269 10.22 -5.32 -9.85
C GLY A 269 8.88 -4.82 -10.40
N ALA A 270 8.63 -3.50 -10.38
CA ALA A 270 7.45 -2.92 -10.99
C ALA A 270 7.37 -3.17 -12.50
N LEU A 271 8.49 -3.12 -13.20
CA LEU A 271 8.56 -3.44 -14.64
C LEU A 271 8.43 -4.94 -14.91
N ALA A 272 8.92 -5.80 -14.01
CA ALA A 272 8.73 -7.25 -14.13
C ALA A 272 7.24 -7.64 -14.11
N PHE A 273 6.37 -6.90 -13.40
CA PHE A 273 4.92 -7.12 -13.46
C PHE A 273 4.33 -6.87 -14.84
N VAL A 274 4.93 -6.00 -15.66
CA VAL A 274 4.49 -5.81 -17.06
C VAL A 274 4.69 -7.08 -17.86
N GLY A 275 5.88 -7.68 -17.76
CA GLY A 275 6.16 -8.96 -18.41
C GLY A 275 5.29 -10.10 -17.84
N TRP A 276 5.14 -10.14 -16.51
CA TRP A 276 4.30 -11.14 -15.86
C TRP A 276 2.83 -11.03 -16.27
N LEU A 277 2.30 -9.82 -16.43
CA LEU A 277 0.93 -9.60 -16.90
C LEU A 277 0.68 -10.18 -18.29
N VAL A 278 1.70 -10.15 -19.18
CA VAL A 278 1.58 -10.68 -20.54
C VAL A 278 1.56 -12.21 -20.56
N VAL A 279 2.34 -12.86 -19.68
CA VAL A 279 2.50 -14.32 -19.70
C VAL A 279 1.59 -15.04 -18.70
N SER A 280 0.99 -14.33 -17.75
CA SER A 280 0.17 -14.93 -16.69
C SER A 280 -1.21 -15.32 -17.21
N PRO A 281 -1.70 -16.54 -16.89
CA PRO A 281 -3.08 -16.93 -17.17
C PRO A 281 -4.11 -16.11 -16.37
N SER A 282 -3.72 -15.52 -15.24
CA SER A 282 -4.59 -14.70 -14.37
C SER A 282 -4.08 -13.28 -14.22
N SER A 283 -4.68 -12.35 -14.96
CA SER A 283 -4.37 -10.92 -14.80
C SER A 283 -4.78 -10.36 -13.42
N THR A 284 -5.81 -10.95 -12.80
CA THR A 284 -6.27 -10.58 -11.46
C THR A 284 -5.19 -10.82 -10.41
N ALA A 285 -4.53 -11.99 -10.43
CA ALA A 285 -3.46 -12.32 -9.50
C ALA A 285 -2.30 -11.32 -9.60
N VAL A 286 -1.82 -11.07 -10.84
CA VAL A 286 -0.74 -10.11 -11.10
C VAL A 286 -1.13 -8.70 -10.63
N GLY A 287 -2.35 -8.27 -10.95
CA GLY A 287 -2.85 -6.96 -10.55
C GLY A 287 -2.94 -6.79 -9.03
N ARG A 288 -3.36 -7.81 -8.28
CA ARG A 288 -3.43 -7.77 -6.82
C ARG A 288 -2.03 -7.74 -6.18
N VAL A 289 -1.09 -8.52 -6.68
CA VAL A 289 0.30 -8.51 -6.18
C VAL A 289 0.97 -7.16 -6.49
N ALA A 290 0.73 -6.59 -7.67
CA ALA A 290 1.28 -5.28 -8.05
C ALA A 290 0.84 -4.13 -7.12
N LEU A 291 -0.25 -4.26 -6.37
CA LEU A 291 -0.70 -3.25 -5.40
C LEU A 291 0.32 -3.00 -4.28
N TYR A 292 1.13 -3.99 -3.90
CA TYR A 292 2.21 -3.81 -2.91
C TYR A 292 3.33 -2.90 -3.40
N TRP A 293 3.38 -2.60 -4.70
CA TRP A 293 4.34 -1.64 -5.29
C TRP A 293 3.83 -0.20 -5.35
N ILE A 294 2.58 0.07 -4.98
CA ILE A 294 2.03 1.45 -4.94
C ILE A 294 2.90 2.43 -4.13
N PRO A 295 3.56 2.06 -3.02
CA PRO A 295 4.49 2.98 -2.33
C PRO A 295 5.59 3.57 -3.23
N LEU A 296 5.96 2.90 -4.33
CA LEU A 296 6.87 3.44 -5.33
C LEU A 296 6.33 4.73 -5.99
N GLN A 297 5.03 4.80 -6.27
CA GLN A 297 4.42 6.02 -6.82
C GLN A 297 4.57 7.20 -5.85
N LEU A 298 4.24 6.96 -4.56
CA LEU A 298 4.33 7.99 -3.53
C LEU A 298 5.77 8.47 -3.39
N PHE A 299 6.72 7.54 -3.39
CA PHE A 299 8.15 7.83 -3.33
C PHE A 299 8.62 8.67 -4.50
N VAL A 300 8.34 8.24 -5.73
CA VAL A 300 8.84 8.89 -6.95
C VAL A 300 8.17 10.24 -7.18
N LEU A 301 6.83 10.29 -7.15
CA LEU A 301 6.09 11.49 -7.51
C LEU A 301 6.23 12.60 -6.45
N SER A 302 6.39 12.27 -5.18
CA SER A 302 6.69 13.28 -4.15
C SER A 302 8.08 13.91 -4.28
N ARG A 303 9.03 13.23 -4.94
CA ARG A 303 10.41 13.69 -5.19
C ARG A 303 10.59 14.33 -6.58
N LEU A 304 9.68 14.05 -7.50
CA LEU A 304 9.76 14.49 -8.88
C LEU A 304 9.95 16.01 -9.04
N PRO A 305 9.28 16.90 -8.25
CA PRO A 305 9.53 18.33 -8.30
C PRO A 305 10.98 18.71 -8.04
N SER A 306 11.68 17.99 -7.14
CA SER A 306 13.11 18.26 -6.85
C SER A 306 14.05 17.61 -7.86
N ALA A 307 13.62 16.56 -8.55
CA ALA A 307 14.41 15.91 -9.59
C ALA A 307 14.39 16.66 -10.93
N LEU A 308 13.26 17.31 -11.25
CA LEU A 308 13.08 18.06 -12.51
C LEU A 308 13.43 19.54 -12.38
N GLY A 309 13.26 20.13 -11.20
CA GLY A 309 13.58 21.54 -10.93
C GLY A 309 14.87 21.71 -10.11
N PRO A 310 15.25 22.96 -9.81
CA PRO A 310 16.38 23.25 -8.91
C PRO A 310 16.19 22.64 -7.53
N ARG A 311 17.24 21.98 -7.02
CA ARG A 311 17.17 21.10 -5.82
C ARG A 311 16.59 21.77 -4.57
N ASN A 312 16.88 23.04 -4.35
CA ASN A 312 16.51 23.76 -3.12
C ASN A 312 15.40 24.78 -3.34
N ARG A 313 14.72 24.76 -4.48
CA ARG A 313 13.61 25.68 -4.79
C ARG A 313 12.25 25.02 -4.53
N GLN A 314 11.24 25.85 -4.41
CA GLN A 314 9.86 25.43 -4.16
C GLN A 314 9.29 24.55 -5.29
N ASN A 315 9.75 24.76 -6.55
CA ASN A 315 9.35 23.99 -7.74
C ASN A 315 7.82 23.88 -7.89
N ALA A 316 7.11 25.01 -7.65
CA ALA A 316 5.64 25.06 -7.61
C ALA A 316 4.98 24.52 -8.88
N PHE A 317 5.58 24.75 -10.05
CA PHE A 317 5.08 24.20 -11.32
C PHE A 317 4.99 22.67 -11.27
N TRP A 318 6.07 21.99 -10.86
CA TRP A 318 6.11 20.55 -10.82
C TRP A 318 5.23 19.96 -9.70
N VAL A 319 5.09 20.67 -8.57
CA VAL A 319 4.12 20.29 -7.53
C VAL A 319 2.71 20.33 -8.09
N ARG A 320 2.33 21.42 -8.77
CA ARG A 320 1.00 21.55 -9.39
C ARG A 320 0.77 20.51 -10.49
N ALA A 321 1.79 20.16 -11.27
CA ALA A 321 1.71 19.11 -12.28
C ALA A 321 1.39 17.74 -11.67
N VAL A 322 2.04 17.38 -10.55
CA VAL A 322 1.74 16.12 -9.82
C VAL A 322 0.34 16.17 -9.19
N VAL A 323 -0.09 17.32 -8.65
CA VAL A 323 -1.46 17.49 -8.13
C VAL A 323 -2.48 17.31 -9.26
N ALA A 324 -2.27 17.95 -10.43
CA ALA A 324 -3.16 17.83 -11.57
C ALA A 324 -3.23 16.39 -12.11
N TYR A 325 -2.09 15.71 -12.21
CA TYR A 325 -2.03 14.28 -12.56
C TYR A 325 -2.86 13.42 -11.59
N SER A 326 -2.71 13.64 -10.28
CA SER A 326 -3.46 12.90 -9.26
C SER A 326 -4.95 13.25 -9.29
N ALA A 327 -5.31 14.53 -9.55
CA ALA A 327 -6.72 14.94 -9.72
C ALA A 327 -7.36 14.24 -10.93
N ALA A 328 -6.65 14.17 -12.05
CA ALA A 328 -7.11 13.48 -13.25
C ALA A 328 -7.35 11.96 -12.97
N GLY A 329 -6.42 11.32 -12.26
CA GLY A 329 -6.59 9.94 -11.84
C GLY A 329 -7.82 9.72 -10.94
N LEU A 330 -8.04 10.61 -9.97
CA LEU A 330 -9.22 10.57 -9.11
C LEU A 330 -10.51 10.80 -9.89
N PHE A 331 -10.51 11.75 -10.83
CA PHE A 331 -11.63 12.04 -11.70
C PHE A 331 -11.99 10.83 -12.56
N VAL A 332 -11.01 10.26 -13.25
CA VAL A 332 -11.24 9.05 -14.09
C VAL A 332 -11.82 7.92 -13.26
N TRP A 333 -11.28 7.69 -12.06
CA TRP A 333 -11.79 6.63 -11.19
C TRP A 333 -13.23 6.89 -10.73
N LEU A 334 -13.54 8.09 -10.23
CA LEU A 334 -14.87 8.38 -9.69
C LEU A 334 -15.99 8.46 -10.75
N PHE A 335 -15.66 8.78 -12.01
CA PHE A 335 -16.67 8.99 -13.04
C PHE A 335 -16.75 7.87 -14.08
N PHE A 336 -15.70 7.07 -14.25
CA PHE A 336 -15.64 6.06 -15.31
C PHE A 336 -15.42 4.63 -14.79
N ALA A 337 -15.15 4.42 -13.51
CA ALA A 337 -15.08 3.06 -12.98
C ALA A 337 -16.50 2.49 -12.78
N THR A 338 -16.74 1.34 -13.38
CA THR A 338 -18.05 0.65 -13.36
C THR A 338 -18.44 0.07 -11.99
N HIS A 339 -17.54 0.14 -11.00
CA HIS A 339 -17.69 -0.42 -9.66
C HIS A 339 -17.28 0.57 -8.55
N ALA A 340 -17.42 1.87 -8.80
CA ALA A 340 -17.13 2.89 -7.81
C ALA A 340 -18.30 3.09 -6.84
#